data_33152ebe2e50e7c4b5e25441bc6ac668
#
_entry.id   33152ebe2e50e7c4b5e25441bc6ac668
#
_cell.length_a   1.000
_cell.length_b   1.000
_cell.length_c   1.000
_cell.angle_alpha   90.00
_cell.angle_beta   90.00
_cell.angle_gamma   90.00
#
_symmetry.space_group_name_H-M   'P 1'
#
loop_
_entity.id
_entity.type
_entity.pdbx_description
1 polymer ?
#
loop_
_entity_poly.entity_id
_entity_poly.type
_entity_poly.pdbx_seq_one_letter_code
_entity_poly.pdbx_strand_id
1 'polypeptide(L)'
;MSTSVETILLYTIGAGFLSIVYGFFTGKNILNQSAGNAKMQEIASAIQIGAKAYLARQYKTIAIVGVVVLVIVSFAFSPLVGLGYLIGATLSGIAGYVGMLVSVQANVRTAEASRKGLAQGLSVAFRHGVGGLAKTLK
;
A
#
# COMPACT_ATOMS: atom_id res chain seq x y z
N MET A 1 -16.13 22.70 -21.75
CA MET A 1 -15.80 21.27 -21.51
C MET A 1 -14.39 21.06 -20.96
N SER A 2 -13.40 21.87 -21.26
CA SER A 2 -12.03 21.78 -20.72
C SER A 2 -11.94 22.01 -19.20
N THR A 3 -12.62 23.02 -18.69
CA THR A 3 -12.63 23.36 -17.26
C THR A 3 -13.10 22.24 -16.33
N SER A 4 -14.07 21.45 -16.78
CA SER A 4 -14.58 20.31 -15.98
C SER A 4 -13.55 19.18 -15.86
N VAL A 5 -12.80 18.90 -16.93
CA VAL A 5 -11.75 17.85 -16.93
C VAL A 5 -10.56 18.28 -16.07
N GLU A 6 -10.10 19.52 -16.19
CA GLU A 6 -9.02 20.07 -15.38
C GLU A 6 -9.38 20.07 -13.88
N THR A 7 -10.62 20.42 -13.57
CA THR A 7 -11.12 20.40 -12.18
C THR A 7 -11.14 18.98 -11.62
N ILE A 8 -11.62 17.99 -12.39
CA ILE A 8 -11.63 16.59 -11.97
C ILE A 8 -10.19 16.09 -11.76
N LEU A 9 -9.26 16.42 -12.66
CA LEU A 9 -7.85 16.04 -12.52
C LEU A 9 -7.23 16.64 -11.25
N LEU A 10 -7.47 17.90 -10.95
CA LEU A 10 -6.99 18.54 -9.73
C LEU A 10 -7.51 17.87 -8.47
N TYR A 11 -8.81 17.55 -8.41
CA TYR A 11 -9.38 16.80 -7.28
C TYR A 11 -8.78 15.41 -7.14
N THR A 12 -8.57 14.70 -8.25
CA THR A 12 -7.98 13.36 -8.24
C THR A 12 -6.53 13.39 -7.76
N ILE A 13 -5.73 14.34 -8.24
CA ILE A 13 -4.33 14.52 -7.81
C ILE A 13 -4.29 14.94 -6.33
N GLY A 14 -5.16 15.87 -5.90
CA GLY A 14 -5.26 16.29 -4.51
C GLY A 14 -5.64 15.15 -3.57
N ALA A 15 -6.61 14.32 -3.94
CA ALA A 15 -7.00 13.13 -3.19
C ALA A 15 -5.87 12.11 -3.11
N GLY A 16 -5.13 11.89 -4.22
CA GLY A 16 -3.96 11.03 -4.25
C GLY A 16 -2.85 11.51 -3.32
N PHE A 17 -2.56 12.80 -3.32
CA PHE A 17 -1.57 13.39 -2.41
C PHE A 17 -1.97 13.26 -0.93
N LEU A 18 -3.22 13.56 -0.59
CA LEU A 18 -3.77 13.37 0.75
C LEU A 18 -3.67 11.91 1.21
N SER A 19 -3.92 10.96 0.31
CA SER A 19 -3.79 9.53 0.61
C SER A 19 -2.35 9.12 0.93
N ILE A 20 -1.37 9.68 0.22
CA ILE A 20 0.06 9.42 0.48
C ILE A 20 0.45 9.98 1.84
N VAL A 21 0.11 11.23 2.14
CA VAL A 21 0.40 11.88 3.43
C VAL A 21 -0.24 11.10 4.57
N TYR A 22 -1.52 10.73 4.42
CA TYR A 22 -2.23 9.92 5.39
C TYR A 22 -1.57 8.55 5.60
N GLY A 23 -1.22 7.85 4.52
CA GLY A 23 -0.55 6.55 4.56
C GLY A 23 0.80 6.61 5.27
N PHE A 24 1.58 7.67 5.05
CA PHE A 24 2.86 7.88 5.72
C PHE A 24 2.70 8.04 7.24
N PHE A 25 1.81 8.92 7.67
CA PHE A 25 1.56 9.13 9.11
C PHE A 25 0.98 7.90 9.80
N THR A 26 0.03 7.22 9.14
CA THR A 26 -0.59 6.01 9.68
C THR A 26 0.42 4.87 9.74
N GLY A 27 1.19 4.65 8.69
CA GLY A 27 2.24 3.63 8.66
C GLY A 27 3.28 3.82 9.76
N LYS A 28 3.75 5.06 9.96
CA LYS A 28 4.69 5.39 11.04
C LYS A 28 4.09 5.13 12.43
N ASN A 29 2.84 5.53 12.66
CA ASN A 29 2.15 5.28 13.93
C ASN A 29 2.01 3.78 14.25
N ILE A 30 1.75 2.98 13.25
CA ILE A 30 1.59 1.54 13.38
C ILE A 30 2.93 0.88 13.67
N LEU A 31 3.97 1.23 12.94
CA LEU A 31 5.30 0.66 13.12
C LEU A 31 5.90 0.97 14.49
N ASN A 32 5.44 2.03 15.14
CA ASN A 32 5.83 2.39 16.51
C ASN A 32 5.11 1.57 17.60
N GLN A 33 4.09 0.76 17.25
CA GLN A 33 3.41 -0.07 18.22
C GLN A 33 4.22 -1.34 18.55
N SER A 34 3.96 -1.92 19.72
CA SER A 34 4.62 -3.13 20.18
C SER A 34 4.44 -4.28 19.18
N ALA A 35 5.53 -4.92 18.82
CA ALA A 35 5.54 -6.13 17.99
C ALA A 35 5.32 -7.43 18.79
N GLY A 36 5.00 -7.32 20.07
CA GLY A 36 4.78 -8.47 20.95
C GLY A 36 6.05 -9.09 21.51
N ASN A 37 5.93 -10.32 22.02
CA ASN A 37 7.02 -11.07 22.65
C ASN A 37 8.01 -11.64 21.60
N ALA A 38 9.14 -12.20 22.08
CA ALA A 38 10.19 -12.75 21.22
C ALA A 38 9.67 -13.82 20.24
N LYS A 39 8.77 -14.70 20.68
CA LYS A 39 8.18 -15.74 19.83
C LYS A 39 7.30 -15.17 18.70
N MET A 40 6.55 -14.12 18.99
CA MET A 40 5.75 -13.43 17.97
C MET A 40 6.63 -12.74 16.94
N GLN A 41 7.74 -12.14 17.39
CA GLN A 41 8.70 -11.49 16.49
C GLN A 41 9.46 -12.51 15.62
N GLU A 42 9.80 -13.67 16.15
CA GLU A 42 10.40 -14.78 15.39
C GLU A 42 9.47 -15.23 14.25
N ILE A 43 8.21 -15.50 14.55
CA ILE A 43 7.20 -15.87 13.55
C ILE A 43 6.99 -14.75 12.53
N ALA A 44 6.89 -13.51 12.99
CA ALA A 44 6.74 -12.35 12.11
C ALA A 44 7.95 -12.17 11.17
N SER A 45 9.16 -12.45 11.65
CA SER A 45 10.39 -12.44 10.84
C SER A 45 10.33 -13.48 9.72
N ALA A 46 9.91 -14.72 10.04
CA ALA A 46 9.74 -15.78 9.04
C ALA A 46 8.70 -15.38 7.97
N ILE A 47 7.56 -14.81 8.37
CA ILE A 47 6.54 -14.30 7.46
C ILE A 47 7.10 -13.16 6.58
N GLN A 48 7.88 -12.24 7.14
CA GLN A 48 8.51 -11.15 6.37
C GLN A 48 9.50 -11.66 5.32
N ILE A 49 10.29 -12.69 5.65
CA ILE A 49 11.21 -13.31 4.70
C ILE A 49 10.42 -13.93 3.54
N GLY A 50 9.38 -14.70 3.83
CA GLY A 50 8.50 -15.28 2.81
C GLY A 50 7.81 -14.23 1.94
N ALA A 51 7.29 -13.17 2.55
CA ALA A 51 6.65 -12.06 1.84
C ALA A 51 7.63 -11.33 0.91
N LYS A 52 8.87 -11.07 1.35
CA LYS A 52 9.90 -10.44 0.51
C LYS A 52 10.27 -11.32 -0.69
N ALA A 53 10.44 -12.63 -0.47
CA ALA A 53 10.74 -13.58 -1.55
C ALA A 53 9.59 -13.65 -2.57
N TYR A 54 8.35 -13.71 -2.10
CA TYR A 54 7.15 -13.67 -2.93
C TYR A 54 7.06 -12.37 -3.75
N LEU A 55 7.22 -11.23 -3.11
CA LEU A 55 7.21 -9.92 -3.78
C LEU A 55 8.30 -9.84 -4.85
N ALA A 56 9.52 -10.25 -4.55
CA ALA A 56 10.62 -10.21 -5.52
C ALA A 56 10.29 -11.02 -6.77
N ARG A 57 9.72 -12.22 -6.62
CA ARG A 57 9.31 -13.07 -7.73
C ARG A 57 8.15 -12.47 -8.52
N GLN A 58 7.12 -11.98 -7.81
CA GLN A 58 5.93 -11.42 -8.44
C GLN A 58 6.24 -10.12 -9.19
N TYR A 59 7.04 -9.23 -8.61
CA TYR A 59 7.42 -7.97 -9.25
C TYR A 59 8.29 -8.18 -10.50
N LYS A 60 9.12 -9.22 -10.51
CA LYS A 60 9.84 -9.62 -11.72
C LYS A 60 8.88 -9.99 -12.86
N THR A 61 7.85 -10.77 -12.56
CA THR A 61 6.83 -11.17 -13.54
C THR A 61 6.01 -9.96 -14.00
N ILE A 62 5.58 -9.11 -13.07
CA ILE A 62 4.83 -7.87 -13.35
C ILE A 62 5.67 -6.94 -14.24
N ALA A 63 6.98 -6.81 -13.99
CA ALA A 63 7.85 -5.98 -14.80
C ALA A 63 7.95 -6.50 -16.25
N ILE A 64 8.09 -7.81 -16.45
CA ILE A 64 8.13 -8.40 -17.79
C ILE A 64 6.83 -8.15 -18.55
N VAL A 65 5.69 -8.46 -17.93
CA VAL A 65 4.36 -8.23 -18.52
C VAL A 65 4.12 -6.74 -18.74
N GLY A 66 4.51 -5.90 -17.79
CA GLY A 66 4.39 -4.45 -17.88
C GLY A 66 5.15 -3.84 -19.05
N VAL A 67 6.36 -4.34 -19.34
CA VAL A 67 7.13 -3.91 -20.53
C VAL A 67 6.44 -4.33 -21.82
N VAL A 68 5.90 -5.55 -21.89
CA VAL A 68 5.15 -6.01 -23.06
C VAL A 68 3.93 -5.13 -23.31
N VAL A 69 3.14 -4.85 -22.25
CA VAL A 69 1.98 -3.96 -22.35
C VAL A 69 2.38 -2.54 -22.72
N LEU A 70 3.49 -2.02 -22.18
CA LEU A 70 4.02 -0.69 -22.53
C LEU A 70 4.31 -0.58 -24.03
N VAL A 71 4.95 -1.58 -24.60
CA VAL A 71 5.24 -1.62 -26.04
C VAL A 71 3.95 -1.63 -26.84
N ILE A 72 3.01 -2.51 -26.50
CA ILE A 72 1.72 -2.62 -27.20
C ILE A 72 0.96 -1.27 -27.14
N VAL A 73 0.83 -0.68 -25.96
CA VAL A 73 0.10 0.59 -25.76
C VAL A 73 0.76 1.74 -26.50
N SER A 74 2.09 1.81 -26.52
CA SER A 74 2.84 2.86 -27.21
C SER A 74 2.65 2.80 -28.74
N PHE A 75 2.59 1.59 -29.31
CA PHE A 75 2.38 1.41 -30.74
C PHE A 75 0.89 1.49 -31.13
N ALA A 76 -0.01 0.97 -30.30
CA ALA A 76 -1.44 0.94 -30.63
C ALA A 76 -2.12 2.32 -30.49
N PHE A 77 -1.67 3.16 -29.57
CA PHE A 77 -2.28 4.45 -29.28
C PHE A 77 -1.33 5.61 -29.60
N SER A 78 -0.34 5.85 -28.76
CA SER A 78 0.72 6.83 -28.99
C SER A 78 1.85 6.69 -27.95
N PRO A 79 3.08 7.18 -28.25
CA PRO A 79 4.17 7.22 -27.28
C PRO A 79 3.82 8.00 -26.00
N LEU A 80 2.99 9.04 -26.11
CA LEU A 80 2.55 9.84 -24.96
C LEU A 80 1.65 9.03 -23.99
N VAL A 81 0.76 8.20 -24.54
CA VAL A 81 -0.07 7.28 -23.76
C VAL A 81 0.81 6.21 -23.10
N GLY A 82 1.82 5.70 -23.81
CA GLY A 82 2.83 4.78 -23.27
C GLY A 82 3.60 5.39 -22.09
N LEU A 83 3.97 6.65 -22.18
CA LEU A 83 4.61 7.38 -21.07
C LEU A 83 3.69 7.51 -19.85
N GLY A 84 2.43 7.84 -20.05
CA GLY A 84 1.41 7.89 -19.00
C GLY A 84 1.24 6.52 -18.32
N TYR A 85 1.19 5.45 -19.11
CA TYR A 85 1.16 4.08 -18.59
C TYR A 85 2.40 3.76 -17.74
N LEU A 86 3.61 4.09 -18.22
CA LEU A 86 4.86 3.83 -17.51
C LEU A 86 4.90 4.52 -16.14
N ILE A 87 4.51 5.80 -16.09
CA ILE A 87 4.45 6.57 -14.84
C ILE A 87 3.42 5.94 -13.88
N GLY A 88 2.21 5.68 -14.36
CA GLY A 88 1.15 5.09 -13.56
C GLY A 88 1.50 3.70 -13.02
N ALA A 89 2.03 2.82 -13.87
CA ALA A 89 2.46 1.48 -13.50
C ALA A 89 3.60 1.51 -12.46
N THR A 90 4.56 2.41 -12.62
CA THR A 90 5.68 2.56 -11.68
C THR A 90 5.19 3.05 -10.32
N LEU A 91 4.37 4.10 -10.27
CA LEU A 91 3.83 4.64 -9.03
C LEU A 91 2.92 3.61 -8.32
N SER A 92 2.08 2.91 -9.06
CA SER A 92 1.23 1.83 -8.54
C SER A 92 2.07 0.67 -7.99
N GLY A 93 3.12 0.28 -8.70
CA GLY A 93 4.06 -0.75 -8.24
C GLY A 93 4.74 -0.38 -6.93
N ILE A 94 5.27 0.84 -6.83
CA ILE A 94 5.90 1.33 -5.59
C ILE A 94 4.89 1.35 -4.43
N ALA A 95 3.69 1.87 -4.67
CA ALA A 95 2.64 1.93 -3.64
C ALA A 95 2.24 0.52 -3.17
N GLY A 96 2.07 -0.43 -4.08
CA GLY A 96 1.75 -1.83 -3.75
C GLY A 96 2.86 -2.52 -2.97
N TYR A 97 4.13 -2.31 -3.36
CA TYR A 97 5.29 -2.87 -2.66
C TYR A 97 5.39 -2.35 -1.22
N VAL A 98 5.34 -1.04 -1.05
CA VAL A 98 5.39 -0.40 0.28
C VAL A 98 4.19 -0.82 1.12
N GLY A 99 2.98 -0.83 0.54
CA GLY A 99 1.76 -1.27 1.22
C GLY A 99 1.86 -2.70 1.74
N MET A 100 2.37 -3.62 0.94
CA MET A 100 2.57 -5.01 1.36
C MET A 100 3.60 -5.14 2.49
N LEU A 101 4.72 -4.43 2.42
CA LEU A 101 5.73 -4.46 3.49
C LEU A 101 5.19 -3.91 4.81
N VAL A 102 4.41 -2.83 4.77
CA VAL A 102 3.74 -2.27 5.95
C VAL A 102 2.71 -3.24 6.49
N SER A 103 1.88 -3.84 5.63
CA SER A 103 0.85 -4.80 6.01
C SER A 103 1.43 -6.01 6.75
N VAL A 104 2.50 -6.61 6.23
CA VAL A 104 3.15 -7.76 6.87
C VAL A 104 3.69 -7.41 8.26
N GLN A 105 4.27 -6.22 8.42
CA GLN A 105 4.75 -5.75 9.72
C GLN A 105 3.60 -5.38 10.68
N ALA A 106 2.48 -4.97 10.15
CA ALA A 106 1.30 -4.62 10.90
C ALA A 106 0.58 -5.83 11.49
N ASN A 107 0.63 -6.98 10.81
CA ASN A 107 -0.04 -8.20 11.25
C ASN A 107 0.38 -8.63 12.65
N VAL A 108 1.67 -8.63 12.96
CA VAL A 108 2.16 -8.99 14.30
C VAL A 108 1.70 -8.00 15.37
N ARG A 109 1.59 -6.71 15.03
CA ARG A 109 1.12 -5.67 15.96
C ARG A 109 -0.38 -5.76 16.21
N THR A 110 -1.14 -6.15 15.19
CA THR A 110 -2.57 -6.47 15.34
C THR A 110 -2.77 -7.69 16.24
N ALA A 111 -1.97 -8.74 16.06
CA ALA A 111 -2.01 -9.92 16.91
C ALA A 111 -1.66 -9.59 18.37
N GLU A 112 -0.64 -8.77 18.62
CA GLU A 112 -0.29 -8.32 19.97
C GLU A 112 -1.38 -7.44 20.59
N ALA A 113 -1.97 -6.53 19.83
CA ALA A 113 -3.07 -5.70 20.32
C ALA A 113 -4.31 -6.55 20.67
N SER A 114 -4.57 -7.61 19.90
CA SER A 114 -5.69 -8.53 20.15
C SER A 114 -5.54 -9.32 21.47
N ARG A 115 -4.33 -9.52 21.95
CA ARG A 115 -4.10 -10.12 23.27
C ARG A 115 -4.61 -9.25 24.43
N LYS A 116 -4.68 -7.94 24.22
CA LYS A 116 -5.19 -6.97 25.20
C LYS A 116 -6.71 -6.83 25.15
N GLY A 117 -7.33 -7.30 24.06
CA GLY A 117 -8.77 -7.28 23.85
C GLY A 117 -9.17 -7.09 22.40
N LEU A 118 -10.39 -7.50 22.08
CA LEU A 118 -10.93 -7.44 20.72
C LEU A 118 -10.96 -6.00 20.18
N ALA A 119 -11.36 -5.04 20.99
CA ALA A 119 -11.45 -3.63 20.58
C ALA A 119 -10.08 -3.04 20.20
N GLN A 120 -9.02 -3.40 20.95
CA GLN A 120 -7.66 -2.98 20.65
C GLN A 120 -7.15 -3.61 19.36
N GLY A 121 -7.37 -4.91 19.18
CA GLY A 121 -7.00 -5.63 17.95
C GLY A 121 -7.69 -5.06 16.73
N LEU A 122 -9.02 -4.85 16.80
CA LEU A 122 -9.81 -4.22 15.74
C LEU A 122 -9.33 -2.80 15.43
N SER A 123 -9.05 -1.99 16.45
CA SER A 123 -8.55 -0.61 16.26
C SER A 123 -7.24 -0.59 15.46
N VAL A 124 -6.32 -1.52 15.73
CA VAL A 124 -5.07 -1.63 14.96
C VAL A 124 -5.34 -2.13 13.56
N ALA A 125 -6.14 -3.18 13.40
CA ALA A 125 -6.48 -3.75 12.10
C ALA A 125 -7.22 -2.74 11.19
N PHE A 126 -8.20 -2.02 11.72
CA PHE A 126 -8.94 -1.00 10.96
C PHE A 126 -8.12 0.24 10.61
N ARG A 127 -7.15 0.61 11.44
CA ARG A 127 -6.20 1.68 11.06
C ARG A 127 -5.36 1.28 9.84
N HIS A 128 -5.22 -0.01 9.57
CA HIS A 128 -4.58 -0.51 8.36
C HIS A 128 -5.48 -0.48 7.12
N GLY A 129 -6.75 -0.87 7.30
CA GLY A 129 -7.67 -1.07 6.18
C GLY A 129 -8.46 0.17 5.78
N VAL A 130 -8.90 0.97 6.74
CA VAL A 130 -9.90 2.04 6.50
C VAL A 130 -9.57 3.34 7.22
N GLY A 131 -8.35 3.51 7.61
CA GLY A 131 -7.79 4.75 8.13
C GLY A 131 -8.73 5.82 8.66
N GLY A 132 -9.20 5.71 9.88
CA GLY A 132 -9.79 6.85 10.57
C GLY A 132 -11.26 6.75 10.97
N LEU A 133 -12.05 5.87 10.41
CA LEU A 133 -13.46 5.69 10.83
C LEU A 133 -13.61 5.15 12.26
N ALA A 134 -12.58 4.50 12.81
CA ALA A 134 -12.62 3.97 14.18
C ALA A 134 -12.49 5.04 15.28
N LYS A 135 -12.18 6.30 14.93
CA LYS A 135 -12.16 7.41 15.90
C LYS A 135 -13.51 8.06 16.12
N THR A 136 -14.48 7.83 15.23
CA THR A 136 -15.81 8.41 15.25
C THR A 136 -16.86 7.54 15.95
N LEU A 137 -16.48 6.36 16.41
CA LEU A 137 -17.38 5.40 17.10
C LEU A 137 -17.03 5.26 18.60
N LYS A 138 -16.53 6.34 19.22
CA LYS A 138 -16.49 6.47 20.68
C LYS A 138 -17.59 7.36 21.17
#